data_964447df53929fa7364690f5f0a1e4bb
#
_entry.id   964447df53929fa7364690f5f0a1e4bb
#
_cell.length_a   1.000
_cell.length_b   1.000
_cell.length_c   1.000
_cell.angle_alpha   90.00
_cell.angle_beta   90.00
_cell.angle_gamma   90.00
#
_symmetry.space_group_name_H-M   'P 1'
#
loop_
_entity.id
_entity.type
_entity.pdbx_description
1 polymer ?
#
loop_
_entity_poly.entity_id
_entity_poly.type
_entity_poly.pdbx_seq_one_letter_code
_entity_poly.pdbx_strand_id
1 'polypeptide(L)'
;SLDNFDHPYAHREYPWDIAQGLWTQDHLDLFNSEERNILDYFLNQFSSIKQQYDLLRKAVVHNDANDYNCIVSEDLVDPQVVALIDFGDAIYTQVINDVAIACTYAIMGFEDPLEAAIPLLKGYHASYPLQEDELEVLYHCIAIRLVISVTKARINKLSDPDNPYLQISERPAWELLRKWIRINSEYAKYAFRDACGFSAHPERERFDQWANQRSFSLTALFPTLTKQEVYSLDLSVFSPWLGPALDFNNLDWFAYQ
;
A
#
# COMPACT_ATOMS: atom_id res chain seq x y z
N SER A 1 2.74 -7.09 19.98
CA SER A 1 1.97 -8.02 19.15
C SER A 1 0.82 -8.61 19.97
N LEU A 2 -0.35 -8.67 19.37
CA LEU A 2 -1.57 -9.25 19.99
C LEU A 2 -1.84 -10.67 19.45
N ASP A 3 -0.82 -11.35 18.92
CA ASP A 3 -0.93 -12.65 18.23
C ASP A 3 -1.64 -13.75 19.03
N ASN A 4 -1.55 -13.70 20.36
CA ASN A 4 -2.19 -14.68 21.23
C ASN A 4 -3.42 -14.10 21.97
N PHE A 5 -3.82 -12.88 21.61
CA PHE A 5 -5.00 -12.25 22.18
C PHE A 5 -6.19 -12.50 21.27
N ASP A 6 -7.28 -12.95 21.85
CA ASP A 6 -8.57 -13.07 21.18
C ASP A 6 -9.70 -12.69 22.15
N HIS A 7 -10.71 -12.04 21.61
CA HIS A 7 -11.89 -11.66 22.38
C HIS A 7 -13.12 -11.64 21.44
N PRO A 8 -14.29 -12.15 21.86
CA PRO A 8 -15.49 -12.19 21.03
C PRO A 8 -15.87 -10.84 20.40
N TYR A 9 -15.62 -9.73 21.09
CA TYR A 9 -15.89 -8.38 20.59
C TYR A 9 -15.03 -8.01 19.38
N ALA A 10 -13.85 -8.60 19.22
CA ALA A 10 -12.97 -8.34 18.09
C ALA A 10 -13.50 -8.94 16.77
N HIS A 11 -14.42 -9.90 16.82
CA HIS A 11 -15.01 -10.57 15.66
C HIS A 11 -16.30 -9.91 15.14
N ARG A 12 -16.44 -8.60 15.33
CA ARG A 12 -17.58 -7.84 14.85
C ARG A 12 -17.42 -7.40 13.39
N GLU A 13 -18.52 -7.17 12.72
CA GLU A 13 -18.52 -6.38 11.48
C GLU A 13 -18.17 -4.94 11.80
N TYR A 14 -17.26 -4.36 11.01
CA TYR A 14 -16.79 -3.00 11.28
C TYR A 14 -16.52 -2.24 9.97
N PRO A 15 -17.25 -1.12 9.73
CA PRO A 15 -17.15 -0.43 8.44
C PRO A 15 -15.78 0.18 8.11
N TRP A 16 -14.90 0.33 9.10
CA TRP A 16 -13.53 0.80 8.90
C TRP A 16 -12.53 -0.34 8.64
N ASP A 17 -12.99 -1.59 8.69
CA ASP A 17 -12.16 -2.73 8.34
C ASP A 17 -11.91 -2.79 6.83
N ILE A 18 -10.63 -2.80 6.43
CA ILE A 18 -10.22 -2.93 5.04
C ILE A 18 -10.78 -4.22 4.42
N ALA A 19 -10.86 -5.31 5.20
CA ALA A 19 -11.43 -6.59 4.74
C ALA A 19 -12.86 -6.45 4.22
N GLN A 20 -13.61 -5.50 4.75
CA GLN A 20 -14.99 -5.22 4.41
C GLN A 20 -15.14 -4.02 3.46
N GLY A 21 -14.06 -3.34 3.07
CA GLY A 21 -14.06 -2.06 2.38
C GLY A 21 -14.90 -1.99 1.10
N LEU A 22 -15.28 -3.12 0.50
CA LEU A 22 -16.13 -3.16 -0.70
C LEU A 22 -17.56 -2.64 -0.47
N TRP A 23 -18.04 -2.48 0.78
CA TRP A 23 -19.33 -1.83 1.05
C TRP A 23 -19.42 -0.41 0.47
N THR A 24 -18.28 0.25 0.26
CA THR A 24 -18.22 1.60 -0.30
C THR A 24 -18.72 1.68 -1.74
N GLN A 25 -18.79 0.54 -2.47
CA GLN A 25 -19.37 0.47 -3.82
C GLN A 25 -20.82 0.94 -3.87
N ASP A 26 -21.59 0.69 -2.81
CA ASP A 26 -23.00 1.06 -2.71
C ASP A 26 -23.21 2.58 -2.57
N HIS A 27 -22.13 3.35 -2.43
CA HIS A 27 -22.15 4.79 -2.21
C HIS A 27 -21.45 5.62 -3.30
N LEU A 28 -21.13 5.03 -4.44
CA LEU A 28 -20.43 5.70 -5.54
C LEU A 28 -21.26 6.80 -6.20
N ASP A 29 -22.60 6.76 -6.07
CA ASP A 29 -23.53 7.80 -6.52
C ASP A 29 -23.37 9.13 -5.78
N LEU A 30 -22.76 9.13 -4.59
CA LEU A 30 -22.47 10.32 -3.80
C LEU A 30 -21.32 11.17 -4.39
N PHE A 31 -20.61 10.68 -5.39
CA PHE A 31 -19.40 11.28 -5.93
C PHE A 31 -19.57 11.77 -7.35
N ASN A 32 -18.83 12.82 -7.72
CA ASN A 32 -18.78 13.27 -9.12
C ASN A 32 -18.05 12.24 -10.01
N SER A 33 -18.07 12.45 -11.33
CA SER A 33 -17.53 11.49 -12.30
C SER A 33 -16.03 11.21 -12.12
N GLU A 34 -15.22 12.24 -11.80
CA GLU A 34 -13.78 12.09 -11.59
C GLU A 34 -13.51 11.26 -10.32
N GLU A 35 -14.12 11.66 -9.21
CA GLU A 35 -14.00 10.99 -7.92
C GLU A 35 -14.46 9.53 -8.03
N ARG A 36 -15.60 9.29 -8.67
CA ARG A 36 -16.14 7.94 -8.90
C ARG A 36 -15.17 7.07 -9.67
N ASN A 37 -14.56 7.57 -10.74
CA ASN A 37 -13.60 6.81 -11.54
C ASN A 37 -12.37 6.39 -10.72
N ILE A 38 -11.88 7.24 -9.82
CA ILE A 38 -10.78 6.92 -8.92
C ILE A 38 -11.18 5.82 -7.91
N LEU A 39 -12.37 5.95 -7.30
CA LEU A 39 -12.87 4.96 -6.35
C LEU A 39 -13.11 3.61 -7.02
N ASP A 40 -13.80 3.60 -8.17
CA ASP A 40 -14.05 2.40 -8.98
C ASP A 40 -12.75 1.68 -9.35
N TYR A 41 -11.72 2.43 -9.76
CA TYR A 41 -10.42 1.85 -10.08
C TYR A 41 -9.87 1.05 -8.89
N PHE A 42 -9.79 1.64 -7.70
CA PHE A 42 -9.23 0.96 -6.54
C PHE A 42 -10.11 -0.19 -6.03
N LEU A 43 -11.42 -0.03 -6.06
CA LEU A 43 -12.37 -1.09 -5.69
C LEU A 43 -12.26 -2.31 -6.61
N ASN A 44 -12.14 -2.09 -7.92
CA ASN A 44 -11.94 -3.16 -8.89
C ASN A 44 -10.58 -3.86 -8.69
N GLN A 45 -9.51 -3.10 -8.44
CA GLN A 45 -8.19 -3.65 -8.14
C GLN A 45 -8.24 -4.52 -6.87
N PHE A 46 -8.84 -4.02 -5.80
CA PHE A 46 -8.97 -4.79 -4.56
C PHE A 46 -9.84 -6.02 -4.73
N SER A 47 -10.95 -5.94 -5.46
CA SER A 47 -11.79 -7.09 -5.79
C SER A 47 -11.00 -8.18 -6.52
N SER A 48 -10.09 -7.79 -7.43
CA SER A 48 -9.29 -8.75 -8.18
C SER A 48 -8.30 -9.54 -7.33
N ILE A 49 -7.81 -8.95 -6.23
CA ILE A 49 -6.87 -9.58 -5.30
C ILE A 49 -7.55 -10.13 -4.03
N LYS A 50 -8.88 -9.99 -3.93
CA LYS A 50 -9.63 -10.30 -2.69
C LYS A 50 -9.41 -11.73 -2.21
N GLN A 51 -9.35 -12.69 -3.13
CA GLN A 51 -9.09 -14.08 -2.78
C GLN A 51 -7.71 -14.28 -2.14
N GLN A 52 -6.68 -13.64 -2.67
CA GLN A 52 -5.34 -13.65 -2.10
C GLN A 52 -5.32 -12.97 -0.73
N TYR A 53 -5.92 -11.79 -0.63
CA TYR A 53 -6.02 -11.04 0.62
C TYR A 53 -6.72 -11.83 1.73
N ASP A 54 -7.79 -12.57 1.41
CA ASP A 54 -8.55 -13.33 2.41
C ASP A 54 -7.76 -14.48 3.03
N LEU A 55 -6.74 -14.98 2.34
CA LEU A 55 -5.87 -16.07 2.79
C LEU A 55 -4.75 -15.59 3.73
N LEU A 56 -4.51 -14.28 3.85
CA LEU A 56 -3.46 -13.73 4.70
C LEU A 56 -3.74 -14.03 6.18
N ARG A 57 -2.67 -14.10 6.97
CA ARG A 57 -2.78 -14.31 8.41
C ARG A 57 -3.58 -13.21 9.09
N LYS A 58 -4.31 -13.60 10.13
CA LYS A 58 -5.17 -12.72 10.91
C LYS A 58 -4.76 -12.69 12.37
N ALA A 59 -4.97 -11.55 13.00
CA ALA A 59 -4.85 -11.35 14.44
C ALA A 59 -5.78 -10.23 14.88
N VAL A 60 -5.87 -9.99 16.17
CA VAL A 60 -6.44 -8.74 16.67
C VAL A 60 -5.43 -7.63 16.42
N VAL A 61 -5.82 -6.64 15.63
CA VAL A 61 -5.02 -5.47 15.28
C VAL A 61 -5.63 -4.20 15.85
N HIS A 62 -4.86 -3.13 15.99
CA HIS A 62 -5.35 -1.84 16.48
C HIS A 62 -6.42 -1.23 15.56
N ASN A 63 -6.22 -1.39 14.25
CA ASN A 63 -7.12 -0.96 13.18
C ASN A 63 -7.33 0.56 13.04
N ASP A 64 -6.70 1.38 13.86
CA ASP A 64 -6.73 2.85 13.76
C ASP A 64 -5.42 3.50 14.23
N ALA A 65 -4.27 2.95 13.81
CA ALA A 65 -2.94 3.46 14.14
C ALA A 65 -2.64 4.72 13.30
N ASN A 66 -3.25 5.84 13.67
CA ASN A 66 -3.01 7.16 13.09
C ASN A 66 -2.19 8.06 14.04
N ASP A 67 -1.80 9.25 13.59
CA ASP A 67 -0.98 10.21 14.34
C ASP A 67 -1.67 10.74 15.62
N TYR A 68 -3.00 10.83 15.66
CA TYR A 68 -3.75 11.24 16.85
C TYR A 68 -3.76 10.17 17.94
N ASN A 69 -3.52 8.91 17.58
CA ASN A 69 -3.48 7.79 18.51
C ASN A 69 -2.06 7.43 18.96
N CYS A 70 -1.03 8.15 18.46
CA CYS A 70 0.36 7.99 18.85
C CYS A 70 0.77 9.07 19.87
N ILE A 71 1.17 8.66 21.06
CA ILE A 71 1.75 9.55 22.06
C ILE A 71 3.27 9.55 21.88
N VAL A 72 3.83 10.73 21.71
CA VAL A 72 5.29 10.93 21.57
C VAL A 72 5.88 11.56 22.82
N SER A 73 7.17 11.33 23.05
CA SER A 73 7.91 11.95 24.15
C SER A 73 7.96 13.49 24.01
N GLU A 74 8.25 14.18 25.12
CA GLU A 74 8.43 15.65 25.13
C GLU A 74 9.77 16.09 24.51
N ASP A 75 10.65 15.15 24.17
CA ASP A 75 11.92 15.47 23.52
C ASP A 75 11.68 15.88 22.06
N LEU A 76 11.89 17.18 21.77
CA LEU A 76 11.72 17.74 20.44
C LEU A 76 12.90 17.47 19.49
N VAL A 77 14.03 16.98 20.02
CA VAL A 77 15.24 16.69 19.22
C VAL A 77 15.25 15.26 18.74
N ASP A 78 14.86 14.33 19.60
CA ASP A 78 14.74 12.90 19.30
C ASP A 78 13.41 12.34 19.83
N PRO A 79 12.28 12.68 19.19
CA PRO A 79 10.96 12.27 19.66
C PRO A 79 10.80 10.74 19.52
N GLN A 80 10.38 10.11 20.62
CA GLN A 80 10.10 8.67 20.67
C GLN A 80 8.61 8.43 20.80
N VAL A 81 8.06 7.44 20.08
CA VAL A 81 6.70 6.96 20.34
C VAL A 81 6.71 6.20 21.67
N VAL A 82 5.97 6.71 22.65
CA VAL A 82 5.94 6.16 24.03
C VAL A 82 4.67 5.37 24.31
N ALA A 83 3.58 5.60 23.58
CA ALA A 83 2.34 4.85 23.71
C ALA A 83 1.50 4.92 22.43
N LEU A 84 0.66 3.90 22.26
CA LEU A 84 -0.47 3.88 21.35
C LEU A 84 -1.75 3.81 22.19
N ILE A 85 -2.74 4.63 21.86
CA ILE A 85 -4.01 4.76 22.60
C ILE A 85 -5.21 4.48 21.67
N ASP A 86 -6.40 4.44 22.24
CA ASP A 86 -7.68 4.26 21.55
C ASP A 86 -7.81 2.92 20.81
N PHE A 87 -7.89 1.85 21.58
CA PHE A 87 -8.14 0.48 21.08
C PHE A 87 -9.62 0.19 20.80
N GLY A 88 -10.48 1.22 20.75
CA GLY A 88 -11.91 1.07 20.48
C GLY A 88 -12.22 0.42 19.12
N ASP A 89 -11.33 0.61 18.16
CA ASP A 89 -11.44 0.08 16.80
C ASP A 89 -10.74 -1.27 16.59
N ALA A 90 -10.16 -1.84 17.67
CA ALA A 90 -9.45 -3.12 17.56
C ALA A 90 -10.38 -4.25 17.12
N ILE A 91 -9.96 -4.99 16.08
CA ILE A 91 -10.72 -6.09 15.48
C ILE A 91 -9.81 -7.24 15.05
N TYR A 92 -10.41 -8.43 14.88
CA TYR A 92 -9.74 -9.60 14.32
C TYR A 92 -9.83 -9.56 12.79
N THR A 93 -8.74 -9.18 12.15
CA THR A 93 -8.65 -9.00 10.69
C THR A 93 -7.24 -9.33 10.20
N GLN A 94 -6.96 -9.12 8.90
CA GLN A 94 -5.63 -9.34 8.34
C GLN A 94 -4.60 -8.43 9.00
N VAL A 95 -3.47 -9.01 9.41
CA VAL A 95 -2.38 -8.31 10.09
C VAL A 95 -1.86 -7.12 9.27
N ILE A 96 -1.81 -7.27 7.94
CA ILE A 96 -1.35 -6.22 7.03
C ILE A 96 -2.18 -4.93 7.11
N ASN A 97 -3.42 -5.01 7.58
CA ASN A 97 -4.30 -3.84 7.73
C ASN A 97 -3.71 -2.82 8.71
N ASP A 98 -3.06 -3.28 9.76
CA ASP A 98 -2.48 -2.41 10.78
C ASP A 98 -1.40 -1.50 10.19
N VAL A 99 -0.45 -2.09 9.46
CA VAL A 99 0.60 -1.29 8.79
C VAL A 99 0.04 -0.49 7.61
N ALA A 100 -0.96 -1.00 6.88
CA ALA A 100 -1.60 -0.26 5.80
C ALA A 100 -2.28 1.02 6.30
N ILE A 101 -2.97 0.94 7.44
CA ILE A 101 -3.63 2.08 8.08
C ILE A 101 -2.58 3.08 8.58
N ALA A 102 -1.56 2.62 9.29
CA ALA A 102 -0.48 3.48 9.76
C ALA A 102 0.21 4.21 8.58
N CYS A 103 0.55 3.49 7.50
CA CYS A 103 1.08 4.08 6.28
C CYS A 103 0.12 5.12 5.70
N THR A 104 -1.17 4.81 5.58
CA THR A 104 -2.17 5.71 4.98
C THR A 104 -2.14 7.09 5.61
N TYR A 105 -2.14 7.16 6.93
CA TYR A 105 -2.14 8.45 7.63
C TYR A 105 -0.77 9.10 7.66
N ALA A 106 0.29 8.34 7.84
CA ALA A 106 1.66 8.87 7.90
C ALA A 106 2.14 9.48 6.58
N ILE A 107 1.63 9.03 5.42
CA ILE A 107 2.07 9.52 4.10
C ILE A 107 1.20 10.66 3.55
N MET A 108 0.12 11.04 4.24
CA MET A 108 -0.70 12.18 3.83
C MET A 108 0.13 13.46 3.82
N GLY A 109 -0.01 14.26 2.76
CA GLY A 109 0.69 15.53 2.60
C GLY A 109 2.10 15.43 2.00
N PHE A 110 2.69 14.26 1.91
CA PHE A 110 4.01 14.11 1.28
C PHE A 110 3.93 14.22 -0.25
N GLU A 111 4.99 14.75 -0.84
CA GLU A 111 5.08 14.88 -2.30
C GLU A 111 5.25 13.50 -2.96
N ASP A 112 6.15 12.69 -2.42
CA ASP A 112 6.31 11.29 -2.79
C ASP A 112 5.79 10.39 -1.67
N PRO A 113 4.53 9.92 -1.75
CA PRO A 113 3.93 9.12 -0.71
C PRO A 113 4.51 7.70 -0.66
N LEU A 114 5.04 7.16 -1.76
CA LEU A 114 5.66 5.83 -1.75
C LEU A 114 6.96 5.85 -0.95
N GLU A 115 7.84 6.81 -1.25
CA GLU A 115 9.09 6.98 -0.51
C GLU A 115 8.83 7.29 0.97
N ALA A 116 7.79 8.05 1.28
CA ALA A 116 7.40 8.36 2.66
C ALA A 116 6.92 7.12 3.44
N ALA A 117 6.36 6.11 2.77
CA ALA A 117 5.92 4.87 3.40
C ALA A 117 7.10 3.96 3.82
N ILE A 118 8.23 4.03 3.12
CA ILE A 118 9.36 3.10 3.29
C ILE A 118 9.93 3.09 4.71
N PRO A 119 10.24 4.21 5.37
CA PRO A 119 10.78 4.19 6.73
C PRO A 119 9.82 3.56 7.74
N LEU A 120 8.51 3.84 7.63
CA LEU A 120 7.51 3.26 8.50
C LEU A 120 7.43 1.75 8.31
N LEU A 121 7.39 1.29 7.06
CA LEU A 121 7.34 -0.13 6.72
C LEU A 121 8.58 -0.88 7.23
N LYS A 122 9.77 -0.30 7.09
CA LYS A 122 11.03 -0.86 7.65
C LYS A 122 10.95 -0.99 9.18
N GLY A 123 10.48 0.06 9.85
CA GLY A 123 10.33 0.05 11.32
C GLY A 123 9.32 -0.98 11.80
N TYR A 124 8.18 -1.09 11.11
CA TYR A 124 7.17 -2.11 11.41
C TYR A 124 7.74 -3.52 11.21
N HIS A 125 8.31 -3.79 10.05
CA HIS A 125 8.90 -5.10 9.72
C HIS A 125 10.01 -5.51 10.67
N ALA A 126 10.83 -4.58 11.14
CA ALA A 126 11.89 -4.85 12.13
C ALA A 126 11.33 -5.30 13.48
N SER A 127 10.16 -4.78 13.88
CA SER A 127 9.49 -5.08 15.14
C SER A 127 8.55 -6.28 15.04
N TYR A 128 7.86 -6.40 13.93
CA TYR A 128 6.89 -7.45 13.62
C TYR A 128 7.06 -7.88 12.14
N PRO A 129 7.77 -8.97 11.87
CA PRO A 129 8.11 -9.36 10.50
C PRO A 129 6.88 -9.62 9.63
N LEU A 130 6.78 -8.87 8.55
CA LEU A 130 5.78 -9.06 7.50
C LEU A 130 6.19 -10.22 6.59
N GLN A 131 5.19 -10.88 6.01
CA GLN A 131 5.38 -11.96 5.04
C GLN A 131 5.34 -11.39 3.61
N GLU A 132 5.92 -12.11 2.67
CA GLU A 132 6.01 -11.64 1.26
C GLU A 132 4.63 -11.46 0.64
N ASP A 133 3.68 -12.36 0.92
CA ASP A 133 2.30 -12.29 0.44
C ASP A 133 1.51 -11.10 1.00
N GLU A 134 1.84 -10.65 2.21
CA GLU A 134 1.28 -9.42 2.79
C GLU A 134 1.73 -8.16 2.02
N LEU A 135 3.00 -8.13 1.57
CA LEU A 135 3.54 -7.01 0.79
C LEU A 135 2.95 -6.93 -0.62
N GLU A 136 2.51 -8.07 -1.18
CA GLU A 136 1.83 -8.13 -2.48
C GLU A 136 0.51 -7.33 -2.49
N VAL A 137 -0.16 -7.21 -1.35
CA VAL A 137 -1.47 -6.55 -1.26
C VAL A 137 -1.44 -5.17 -0.60
N LEU A 138 -0.31 -4.76 -0.01
CA LEU A 138 -0.20 -3.55 0.81
C LEU A 138 -0.62 -2.27 0.05
N TYR A 139 -0.23 -2.13 -1.23
CA TYR A 139 -0.65 -1.00 -2.07
C TYR A 139 -2.17 -0.86 -2.12
N HIS A 140 -2.85 -1.98 -2.29
CA HIS A 140 -4.32 -2.02 -2.38
C HIS A 140 -4.98 -1.76 -1.03
N CYS A 141 -4.40 -2.27 0.07
CA CYS A 141 -4.90 -2.03 1.43
C CYS A 141 -4.85 -0.53 1.80
N ILE A 142 -3.74 0.15 1.48
CA ILE A 142 -3.62 1.61 1.65
C ILE A 142 -4.71 2.34 0.84
N ALA A 143 -4.90 1.97 -0.41
CA ALA A 143 -5.93 2.56 -1.26
C ALA A 143 -7.35 2.36 -0.69
N ILE A 144 -7.68 1.16 -0.23
CA ILE A 144 -9.01 0.87 0.33
C ILE A 144 -9.24 1.63 1.64
N ARG A 145 -8.23 1.80 2.50
CA ARG A 145 -8.38 2.65 3.68
C ARG A 145 -8.73 4.09 3.30
N LEU A 146 -8.12 4.64 2.25
CA LEU A 146 -8.45 5.96 1.72
C LEU A 146 -9.88 5.99 1.15
N VAL A 147 -10.28 4.98 0.38
CA VAL A 147 -11.65 4.86 -0.17
C VAL A 147 -12.68 4.85 0.96
N ILE A 148 -12.46 4.08 2.02
CA ILE A 148 -13.31 4.07 3.21
C ILE A 148 -13.36 5.47 3.84
N SER A 149 -12.22 6.12 4.02
CA SER A 149 -12.13 7.46 4.64
C SER A 149 -12.95 8.50 3.88
N VAL A 150 -12.80 8.61 2.55
CA VAL A 150 -13.54 9.60 1.77
C VAL A 150 -15.03 9.27 1.67
N THR A 151 -15.39 7.99 1.66
CA THR A 151 -16.80 7.57 1.64
C THR A 151 -17.47 7.87 2.96
N LYS A 152 -16.83 7.56 4.09
CA LYS A 152 -17.33 7.92 5.43
C LYS A 152 -17.47 9.43 5.60
N ALA A 153 -16.46 10.20 5.19
CA ALA A 153 -16.53 11.66 5.25
C ALA A 153 -17.73 12.19 4.43
N ARG A 154 -17.98 11.65 3.24
CA ARG A 154 -19.11 12.05 2.40
C ARG A 154 -20.46 11.71 3.03
N ILE A 155 -20.61 10.51 3.60
CA ILE A 155 -21.83 10.10 4.33
C ILE A 155 -22.03 10.97 5.57
N ASN A 156 -21.01 11.22 6.35
CA ASN A 156 -21.05 12.05 7.53
C ASN A 156 -21.45 13.48 7.21
N LYS A 157 -20.92 14.05 6.11
CA LYS A 157 -21.27 15.39 5.63
C LYS A 157 -22.74 15.52 5.25
N LEU A 158 -23.38 14.46 4.75
CA LEU A 158 -24.80 14.44 4.47
C LEU A 158 -25.65 14.36 5.74
N SER A 159 -25.15 13.68 6.78
CA SER A 159 -25.87 13.46 8.04
C SER A 159 -25.68 14.61 9.03
N ASP A 160 -24.49 15.23 9.06
CA ASP A 160 -24.13 16.32 9.96
C ASP A 160 -23.20 17.33 9.22
N PRO A 161 -23.79 18.21 8.38
CA PRO A 161 -23.02 19.13 7.52
C PRO A 161 -22.19 20.16 8.30
N ASP A 162 -22.61 20.50 9.50
CA ASP A 162 -22.02 21.57 10.32
C ASP A 162 -20.87 21.09 11.20
N ASN A 163 -20.54 19.79 11.19
CA ASN A 163 -19.48 19.21 11.99
C ASN A 163 -18.17 19.12 11.21
N PRO A 164 -17.24 20.08 11.37
CA PRO A 164 -15.98 20.09 10.63
C PRO A 164 -15.05 18.94 11.01
N TYR A 165 -15.17 18.39 12.23
CA TYR A 165 -14.34 17.26 12.69
C TYR A 165 -14.52 16.02 11.81
N LEU A 166 -15.75 15.74 11.36
CA LEU A 166 -16.05 14.57 10.53
C LEU A 166 -15.51 14.69 9.10
N GLN A 167 -14.95 15.85 8.74
CA GLN A 167 -14.46 16.18 7.39
C GLN A 167 -12.93 16.44 7.35
N ILE A 168 -12.24 16.41 8.48
CA ILE A 168 -10.81 16.80 8.59
C ILE A 168 -9.93 15.99 7.63
N SER A 169 -10.15 14.69 7.53
CA SER A 169 -9.35 13.80 6.70
C SER A 169 -9.82 13.71 5.23
N GLU A 170 -10.99 14.30 4.87
CA GLU A 170 -11.54 14.16 3.50
C GLU A 170 -10.59 14.72 2.44
N ARG A 171 -10.13 15.96 2.62
CA ARG A 171 -9.26 16.64 1.65
C ARG A 171 -7.88 15.97 1.54
N PRO A 172 -7.14 15.71 2.63
CA PRO A 172 -5.86 14.99 2.55
C PRO A 172 -5.98 13.61 1.92
N ALA A 173 -7.06 12.86 2.21
CA ALA A 173 -7.29 11.55 1.62
C ALA A 173 -7.52 11.64 0.10
N TRP A 174 -8.27 12.63 -0.40
CA TRP A 174 -8.43 12.85 -1.85
C TRP A 174 -7.13 13.26 -2.54
N GLU A 175 -6.33 14.12 -1.90
CA GLU A 175 -5.02 14.52 -2.43
C GLU A 175 -4.10 13.29 -2.55
N LEU A 176 -4.12 12.42 -1.55
CA LEU A 176 -3.35 11.18 -1.57
C LEU A 176 -3.89 10.18 -2.59
N LEU A 177 -5.20 9.97 -2.71
CA LEU A 177 -5.80 9.09 -3.73
C LEU A 177 -5.39 9.49 -5.16
N ARG A 178 -5.38 10.80 -5.45
CA ARG A 178 -4.95 11.31 -6.77
C ARG A 178 -3.46 11.10 -7.05
N LYS A 179 -2.62 11.09 -6.02
CA LYS A 179 -1.19 10.74 -6.14
C LYS A 179 -1.02 9.23 -6.24
N TRP A 180 -1.72 8.47 -5.39
CA TRP A 180 -1.59 7.02 -5.28
C TRP A 180 -1.97 6.29 -6.56
N ILE A 181 -3.02 6.72 -7.26
CA ILE A 181 -3.43 6.12 -8.54
C ILE A 181 -2.38 6.27 -9.66
N ARG A 182 -1.45 7.22 -9.53
CA ARG A 182 -0.35 7.43 -10.49
C ARG A 182 0.85 6.54 -10.22
N ILE A 183 0.91 5.92 -9.06
CA ILE A 183 1.97 4.99 -8.70
C ILE A 183 1.60 3.63 -9.29
N ASN A 184 2.53 3.04 -10.03
CA ASN A 184 2.35 1.69 -10.52
C ASN A 184 2.35 0.71 -9.32
N SER A 185 1.31 -0.13 -9.20
CA SER A 185 1.15 -1.06 -8.09
C SER A 185 2.27 -2.10 -8.00
N GLU A 186 2.79 -2.56 -9.16
CA GLU A 186 3.92 -3.49 -9.20
C GLU A 186 5.21 -2.83 -8.72
N TYR A 187 5.44 -1.57 -9.10
CA TYR A 187 6.58 -0.81 -8.60
C TYR A 187 6.50 -0.61 -7.08
N ALA A 188 5.32 -0.23 -6.56
CA ALA A 188 5.11 -0.10 -5.13
C ALA A 188 5.38 -1.41 -4.38
N LYS A 189 4.90 -2.54 -4.91
CA LYS A 189 5.16 -3.87 -4.38
C LYS A 189 6.67 -4.17 -4.30
N TYR A 190 7.42 -3.88 -5.35
CA TYR A 190 8.87 -4.09 -5.37
C TYR A 190 9.60 -3.21 -4.35
N ALA A 191 9.18 -1.95 -4.21
CA ALA A 191 9.71 -1.04 -3.21
C ALA A 191 9.44 -1.55 -1.78
N PHE A 192 8.24 -2.06 -1.51
CA PHE A 192 7.87 -2.64 -0.22
C PHE A 192 8.66 -3.91 0.10
N ARG A 193 8.86 -4.79 -0.88
CA ARG A 193 9.67 -6.00 -0.75
C ARG A 193 11.12 -5.65 -0.41
N ASP A 194 11.73 -4.75 -1.16
CA ASP A 194 13.10 -4.27 -0.92
C ASP A 194 13.23 -3.63 0.45
N ALA A 195 12.27 -2.82 0.87
CA ALA A 195 12.23 -2.20 2.19
C ALA A 195 12.27 -3.22 3.34
N CYS A 196 11.67 -4.39 3.14
CA CYS A 196 11.63 -5.50 4.10
C CYS A 196 12.77 -6.51 3.91
N GLY A 197 13.75 -6.24 3.04
CA GLY A 197 14.91 -7.10 2.82
C GLY A 197 14.63 -8.34 1.96
N PHE A 198 13.46 -8.43 1.33
CA PHE A 198 13.17 -9.45 0.34
C PHE A 198 13.76 -9.06 -1.02
N SER A 199 13.93 -10.04 -1.91
CA SER A 199 14.22 -9.72 -3.30
C SER A 199 13.09 -8.84 -3.86
N ALA A 200 13.42 -7.68 -4.41
CA ALA A 200 12.43 -6.76 -4.97
C ALA A 200 11.54 -7.48 -5.99
N HIS A 201 12.14 -8.22 -6.90
CA HIS A 201 11.42 -9.09 -7.84
C HIS A 201 11.72 -10.56 -7.55
N PRO A 202 10.72 -11.48 -7.52
CA PRO A 202 10.93 -12.91 -7.27
C PRO A 202 11.94 -13.57 -8.23
N GLU A 203 11.98 -13.12 -9.49
CA GLU A 203 12.89 -13.62 -10.53
C GLU A 203 14.21 -12.85 -10.60
N ARG A 204 14.59 -12.11 -9.54
CA ARG A 204 15.79 -11.26 -9.51
C ARG A 204 17.06 -12.02 -9.88
N GLU A 205 17.27 -13.20 -9.31
CA GLU A 205 18.44 -14.01 -9.57
C GLU A 205 18.51 -14.46 -11.03
N ARG A 206 17.36 -14.84 -11.60
CA ARG A 206 17.25 -15.24 -13.01
C ARG A 206 17.54 -14.07 -13.94
N PHE A 207 17.02 -12.88 -13.61
CA PHE A 207 17.35 -11.66 -14.34
C PHE A 207 18.84 -11.33 -14.24
N ASP A 208 19.45 -11.43 -13.06
CA ASP A 208 20.88 -11.16 -12.85
C ASP A 208 21.76 -12.12 -13.66
N GLN A 209 21.40 -13.41 -13.71
CA GLN A 209 22.09 -14.39 -14.54
C GLN A 209 21.99 -14.03 -16.04
N TRP A 210 20.79 -13.72 -16.51
CA TRP A 210 20.54 -13.30 -17.89
C TRP A 210 21.32 -12.02 -18.24
N ALA A 211 21.25 -10.99 -17.41
CA ALA A 211 21.94 -9.71 -17.62
C ALA A 211 23.47 -9.87 -17.64
N ASN A 212 24.02 -10.73 -16.74
CA ASN A 212 25.45 -11.02 -16.70
C ASN A 212 25.93 -11.71 -17.98
N GLN A 213 25.15 -12.64 -18.52
CA GLN A 213 25.47 -13.32 -19.79
C GLN A 213 25.44 -12.36 -20.99
N ARG A 214 24.68 -11.28 -20.93
CA ARG A 214 24.47 -10.31 -22.01
C ARG A 214 25.00 -8.90 -21.72
N SER A 215 25.85 -8.76 -20.71
CA SER A 215 26.37 -7.47 -20.27
C SER A 215 26.98 -6.62 -21.40
N PHE A 216 27.67 -7.27 -22.35
CA PHE A 216 28.23 -6.58 -23.51
C PHE A 216 27.14 -6.00 -24.43
N SER A 217 26.11 -6.77 -24.73
CA SER A 217 24.99 -6.33 -25.57
C SER A 217 24.18 -5.22 -24.94
N LEU A 218 23.92 -5.30 -23.63
CA LEU A 218 23.22 -4.26 -22.88
C LEU A 218 24.01 -2.96 -22.84
N THR A 219 25.33 -3.02 -22.61
CA THR A 219 26.21 -1.84 -22.61
C THR A 219 26.30 -1.21 -24.01
N ALA A 220 26.23 -2.01 -25.08
CA ALA A 220 26.23 -1.51 -26.45
C ALA A 220 24.90 -0.77 -26.80
N LEU A 221 23.77 -1.27 -26.29
CA LEU A 221 22.46 -0.65 -26.51
C LEU A 221 22.24 0.58 -25.61
N PHE A 222 22.80 0.58 -24.40
CA PHE A 222 22.67 1.63 -23.40
C PHE A 222 24.03 2.07 -22.87
N PRO A 223 24.86 2.69 -23.71
CA PRO A 223 26.27 2.98 -23.37
C PRO A 223 26.44 3.98 -22.19
N THR A 224 25.40 4.70 -21.84
CA THR A 224 25.38 5.66 -20.73
C THR A 224 24.90 5.07 -19.42
N LEU A 225 24.38 3.83 -19.43
CA LEU A 225 23.87 3.17 -18.21
C LEU A 225 24.96 2.32 -17.58
N THR A 226 25.18 2.52 -16.30
CA THR A 226 25.99 1.61 -15.48
C THR A 226 25.23 0.30 -15.26
N LYS A 227 25.93 -0.77 -14.90
CA LYS A 227 25.28 -2.04 -14.55
C LYS A 227 24.20 -1.86 -13.47
N GLN A 228 24.42 -0.95 -12.53
CA GLN A 228 23.49 -0.64 -11.45
C GLN A 228 22.25 0.12 -11.95
N GLU A 229 22.41 1.01 -12.90
CA GLU A 229 21.30 1.74 -13.55
C GLU A 229 20.47 0.83 -14.44
N VAL A 230 21.08 -0.16 -15.10
CA VAL A 230 20.34 -1.19 -15.86
C VAL A 230 19.44 -2.03 -14.93
N TYR A 231 19.87 -2.30 -13.69
CA TYR A 231 19.03 -2.97 -12.69
C TYR A 231 17.92 -2.10 -12.13
N SER A 232 18.05 -0.79 -12.21
CA SER A 232 17.02 0.16 -11.82
C SER A 232 16.09 0.52 -12.97
N LEU A 233 16.31 0.02 -14.19
CA LEU A 233 15.32 0.08 -15.25
C LEU A 233 14.06 -0.62 -14.76
N ASP A 234 13.07 0.21 -14.48
CA ASP A 234 11.75 -0.24 -14.07
C ASP A 234 11.12 -1.04 -15.21
N LEU A 235 11.26 -2.36 -15.15
CA LEU A 235 10.64 -3.26 -16.12
C LEU A 235 9.12 -3.14 -16.11
N SER A 236 8.53 -2.55 -15.09
CA SER A 236 7.09 -2.27 -15.04
C SER A 236 6.68 -1.21 -16.06
N VAL A 237 7.57 -0.31 -16.46
CA VAL A 237 7.34 0.63 -17.57
C VAL A 237 7.06 -0.11 -18.87
N PHE A 238 7.63 -1.30 -19.05
CA PHE A 238 7.42 -2.16 -20.21
C PHE A 238 6.28 -3.17 -20.02
N SER A 239 5.81 -3.37 -18.78
CA SER A 239 4.72 -4.31 -18.46
C SER A 239 3.44 -4.08 -19.29
N PRO A 240 2.96 -2.82 -19.53
CA PRO A 240 1.80 -2.59 -20.40
C PRO A 240 2.00 -3.01 -21.85
N TRP A 241 3.25 -3.06 -22.32
CA TRP A 241 3.61 -3.39 -23.69
C TRP A 241 3.94 -4.87 -23.89
N LEU A 242 4.32 -5.56 -22.81
CA LEU A 242 4.83 -6.93 -22.85
C LEU A 242 3.77 -7.98 -22.50
N GLY A 243 2.56 -7.53 -22.08
CA GLY A 243 1.49 -8.44 -21.63
C GLY A 243 1.82 -9.15 -20.30
N PRO A 244 0.92 -10.03 -19.82
CA PRO A 244 0.98 -10.58 -18.47
C PRO A 244 2.12 -11.58 -18.19
N ALA A 245 2.98 -11.87 -19.17
CA ALA A 245 4.12 -12.74 -18.98
C ALA A 245 5.37 -12.11 -19.59
N LEU A 246 6.18 -11.45 -18.75
CA LEU A 246 7.60 -11.30 -19.03
C LEU A 246 8.20 -12.72 -19.06
N ASP A 247 8.09 -13.39 -20.19
CA ASP A 247 8.92 -14.56 -20.43
C ASP A 247 10.33 -14.05 -20.71
N PHE A 248 11.23 -14.19 -19.74
CA PHE A 248 12.64 -13.84 -19.90
C PHE A 248 13.31 -14.55 -21.11
N ASN A 249 12.72 -15.60 -21.63
CA ASN A 249 13.16 -16.22 -22.87
C ASN A 249 12.88 -15.34 -24.11
N ASN A 250 11.94 -14.41 -24.02
CA ASN A 250 11.60 -13.46 -25.08
C ASN A 250 12.32 -12.11 -24.94
N LEU A 251 13.10 -11.86 -23.88
CA LEU A 251 13.92 -10.64 -23.78
C LEU A 251 15.02 -10.56 -24.84
N ASP A 252 15.40 -11.67 -25.46
CA ASP A 252 16.27 -11.67 -26.65
C ASP A 252 15.69 -10.86 -27.81
N TRP A 253 14.36 -10.74 -27.87
CA TRP A 253 13.69 -9.97 -28.93
C TRP A 253 13.93 -8.45 -28.80
N PHE A 254 14.02 -7.92 -27.56
CA PHE A 254 14.34 -6.51 -27.32
C PHE A 254 15.80 -6.14 -27.57
N ALA A 255 16.70 -7.09 -27.46
CA ALA A 255 18.11 -6.87 -27.82
C ALA A 255 18.32 -6.77 -29.32
N TYR A 256 17.32 -7.10 -30.15
CA TYR A 256 17.41 -7.15 -31.63
C TYR A 256 16.69 -5.98 -32.32
N GLN A 257 15.86 -5.17 -31.63
CA GLN A 257 15.23 -3.95 -32.14
C GLN A 257 15.89 -2.70 -31.61
#